data_d50ea3a03a64c2eb077d64069d688507
#
_entry.id   d50ea3a03a64c2eb077d64069d688507
#
_cell.length_a   1.000
_cell.length_b   1.000
_cell.length_c   1.000
_cell.angle_alpha   90.00
_cell.angle_beta   90.00
_cell.angle_gamma   90.00
#
_symmetry.space_group_name_H-M   'P 1'
#
loop_
_entity.id
_entity.type
_entity.pdbx_description
1 polymer ?
#
loop_
_entity_poly.entity_id
_entity_poly.type
_entity_poly.pdbx_seq_one_letter_code
_entity_poly.pdbx_strand_id
1 'polypeptide(L)'
;MASGRFGAEDLVANLAQSIAQGTTDRWTACSISLCNRNTVPVKVGIAITDSVNTITLDEYIDKDVELLPSTVIERTGIAIKQGQYITVIADGARVSATCWGVEAGDPVSVTAIPSASGFTEAVAGNLTGLGAGITTV
;
A
#
# COMPACT_ATOMS: atom_id res chain seq x y z
N MET A 1 -11.56 -1.13 7.30
CA MET A 1 -10.17 -1.52 6.96
C MET A 1 -10.19 -2.85 6.23
N ALA A 2 -9.51 -2.92 5.10
CA ALA A 2 -9.38 -4.17 4.35
C ALA A 2 -8.01 -4.78 4.60
N SER A 3 -7.92 -6.09 4.56
CA SER A 3 -6.66 -6.81 4.67
C SER A 3 -6.71 -8.05 3.80
N GLY A 4 -5.53 -8.56 3.46
CA GLY A 4 -5.41 -9.74 2.64
C GLY A 4 -4.62 -9.49 1.38
N ARG A 5 -4.91 -10.25 0.34
CA ARG A 5 -4.21 -10.15 -0.93
C ARG A 5 -4.83 -9.06 -1.78
N PHE A 6 -4.02 -8.08 -2.22
CA PHE A 6 -4.47 -7.00 -3.07
C PHE A 6 -4.33 -7.30 -4.55
N GLY A 7 -3.43 -8.21 -4.93
CA GLY A 7 -3.25 -8.57 -6.32
C GLY A 7 -2.34 -9.75 -6.48
N ALA A 8 -2.47 -10.43 -7.62
CA ALA A 8 -1.60 -11.53 -8.01
C ALA A 8 -1.60 -11.58 -9.54
N GLU A 9 -0.41 -11.74 -10.12
CA GLU A 9 -0.24 -11.78 -11.56
C GLU A 9 0.81 -12.81 -11.95
N ASP A 10 0.58 -13.44 -13.10
CA ASP A 10 1.62 -14.17 -13.81
C ASP A 10 2.18 -13.19 -14.83
N LEU A 11 3.39 -12.72 -14.61
CA LEU A 11 3.92 -11.60 -15.37
C LEU A 11 4.20 -11.93 -16.82
N VAL A 12 3.89 -10.98 -17.70
CA VAL A 12 4.27 -11.04 -19.10
C VAL A 12 5.68 -10.47 -19.23
N ALA A 13 6.55 -11.16 -19.97
CA ALA A 13 7.93 -10.73 -20.12
C ALA A 13 8.03 -9.32 -20.70
N ASN A 14 8.88 -8.50 -20.09
CA ASN A 14 9.21 -7.15 -20.54
C ASN A 14 8.01 -6.18 -20.54
N LEU A 15 7.00 -6.47 -19.72
CA LEU A 15 5.81 -5.62 -19.60
C LEU A 15 5.66 -5.16 -18.16
N ALA A 16 5.57 -3.85 -17.96
CA ALA A 16 5.28 -3.29 -16.65
C ALA A 16 3.81 -3.54 -16.32
N GLN A 17 3.55 -4.11 -15.15
CA GLN A 17 2.20 -4.46 -14.73
C GLN A 17 1.96 -3.99 -13.31
N SER A 18 0.91 -3.18 -13.12
CA SER A 18 0.49 -2.73 -11.80
C SER A 18 -0.34 -3.83 -11.14
N ILE A 19 0.05 -4.22 -9.93
CA ILE A 19 -0.59 -5.31 -9.21
C ILE A 19 -1.33 -4.84 -7.96
N ALA A 20 -1.16 -3.59 -7.58
CA ALA A 20 -1.89 -2.97 -6.48
C ALA A 20 -2.02 -1.49 -6.73
N GLN A 21 -3.09 -0.91 -6.20
CA GLN A 21 -3.29 0.53 -6.31
C GLN A 21 -3.78 1.09 -4.98
N GLY A 22 -3.44 2.35 -4.73
CA GLY A 22 -3.94 3.05 -3.56
C GLY A 22 -5.39 3.42 -3.74
N THR A 23 -6.13 3.44 -2.65
CA THR A 23 -7.56 3.74 -2.66
C THR A 23 -7.81 5.13 -2.08
N THR A 24 -9.00 5.68 -2.40
CA THR A 24 -9.40 7.01 -1.94
C THR A 24 -9.47 7.07 -0.42
N ASP A 25 -8.86 8.12 0.14
CA ASP A 25 -8.91 8.40 1.58
C ASP A 25 -8.35 7.28 2.44
N ARG A 26 -7.44 6.47 1.89
CA ARG A 26 -6.83 5.37 2.63
C ARG A 26 -5.35 5.26 2.33
N TRP A 27 -4.62 4.74 3.29
CA TRP A 27 -3.26 4.29 3.12
C TRP A 27 -3.28 2.78 2.93
N THR A 28 -2.49 2.30 2.01
CA THR A 28 -2.32 0.86 1.80
C THR A 28 -0.89 0.50 2.19
N ALA A 29 -0.75 -0.29 3.23
CA ALA A 29 0.55 -0.80 3.66
C ALA A 29 0.66 -2.23 3.18
N CYS A 30 1.64 -2.53 2.36
CA CYS A 30 1.69 -3.82 1.69
C CYS A 30 3.09 -4.37 1.56
N SER A 31 3.11 -5.65 1.26
CA SER A 31 4.30 -6.42 0.94
C SER A 31 4.12 -7.03 -0.44
N ILE A 32 5.23 -7.22 -1.14
CA ILE A 32 5.21 -7.81 -2.47
C ILE A 32 6.21 -8.95 -2.53
N SER A 33 5.85 -9.99 -3.25
CA SER A 33 6.70 -11.15 -3.49
C SER A 33 6.72 -11.46 -4.97
N LEU A 34 7.92 -11.66 -5.52
CA LEU A 34 8.11 -12.12 -6.89
C LEU A 34 8.81 -13.46 -6.85
N CYS A 35 8.22 -14.45 -7.48
CA CYS A 35 8.73 -15.83 -7.50
C CYS A 35 9.10 -16.22 -8.91
N ASN A 36 10.36 -16.62 -9.12
CA ASN A 36 10.83 -17.12 -10.39
C ASN A 36 10.52 -18.61 -10.53
N ARG A 37 9.57 -18.94 -11.40
CA ARG A 37 9.20 -20.33 -11.66
C ARG A 37 9.93 -20.91 -12.89
N ASN A 38 10.90 -20.17 -13.43
CA ASN A 38 11.71 -20.64 -14.54
C ASN A 38 12.82 -21.57 -14.09
N THR A 39 13.46 -22.17 -15.07
CA THR A 39 14.68 -22.93 -14.87
C THR A 39 15.93 -22.10 -15.12
N VAL A 40 15.79 -20.84 -15.46
CA VAL A 40 16.88 -19.89 -15.71
C VAL A 40 16.65 -18.63 -14.87
N PRO A 41 17.71 -17.84 -14.59
CA PRO A 41 17.55 -16.58 -13.89
C PRO A 41 16.74 -15.58 -14.71
N VAL A 42 16.03 -14.70 -14.02
CA VAL A 42 15.35 -13.56 -14.63
C VAL A 42 15.72 -12.30 -13.87
N LYS A 43 15.61 -11.14 -14.51
CA LYS A 43 15.81 -9.86 -13.84
C LYS A 43 14.46 -9.24 -13.62
N VAL A 44 14.24 -8.73 -12.41
CA VAL A 44 12.96 -8.17 -12.01
C VAL A 44 13.14 -6.75 -11.50
N GLY A 45 12.08 -5.98 -11.57
CA GLY A 45 12.03 -4.63 -11.03
C GLY A 45 10.72 -4.42 -10.28
N ILE A 46 10.79 -3.61 -9.23
CA ILE A 46 9.65 -3.21 -8.42
C ILE A 46 9.68 -1.70 -8.30
N ALA A 47 8.54 -1.06 -8.51
CA ALA A 47 8.42 0.38 -8.47
C ALA A 47 7.12 0.81 -7.80
N ILE A 48 7.14 2.00 -7.21
CA ILE A 48 5.93 2.70 -6.79
C ILE A 48 5.71 3.79 -7.84
N THR A 49 4.61 3.68 -8.59
CA THR A 49 4.40 4.51 -9.77
C THR A 49 3.19 5.42 -9.62
N ASP A 50 3.20 6.53 -10.36
CA ASP A 50 2.08 7.46 -10.42
C ASP A 50 1.14 7.15 -11.59
N SER A 51 1.55 6.26 -12.48
CA SER A 51 0.75 5.87 -13.65
C SER A 51 0.61 4.36 -13.69
N VAL A 52 -0.58 3.91 -14.07
CA VAL A 52 -0.86 2.48 -14.15
C VAL A 52 -0.04 1.83 -15.27
N ASN A 53 0.55 0.68 -14.98
CA ASN A 53 1.32 -0.12 -15.95
C ASN A 53 2.46 0.64 -16.63
N THR A 54 2.99 1.66 -15.96
CA THR A 54 4.06 2.50 -16.52
C THR A 54 5.05 2.82 -15.41
N ILE A 55 6.34 2.62 -15.68
CA ILE A 55 7.40 2.91 -14.71
C ILE A 55 8.32 3.96 -15.32
N THR A 56 8.60 5.02 -14.55
CA THR A 56 9.68 5.96 -14.88
C THR A 56 10.89 5.65 -14.02
N LEU A 57 12.07 6.09 -14.46
CA LEU A 57 13.33 5.67 -13.84
C LEU A 57 13.47 6.05 -12.38
N ASP A 58 12.85 7.15 -11.97
CA ASP A 58 12.91 7.62 -10.59
C ASP A 58 11.94 6.89 -9.65
N GLU A 59 11.08 6.01 -10.17
CA GLU A 59 10.08 5.33 -9.37
C GLU A 59 10.53 3.95 -8.87
N TYR A 60 11.63 3.42 -9.38
CA TYR A 60 12.11 2.10 -8.98
C TYR A 60 12.56 2.05 -7.53
N ILE A 61 12.15 1.02 -6.82
CA ILE A 61 12.78 0.66 -5.54
C ILE A 61 13.75 -0.51 -5.73
N ASP A 62 13.51 -1.35 -6.72
CA ASP A 62 14.45 -2.39 -7.17
C ASP A 62 14.45 -2.39 -8.68
N LYS A 63 15.63 -2.42 -9.30
CA LYS A 63 15.75 -2.43 -10.75
C LYS A 63 16.79 -3.46 -11.16
N ASP A 64 16.41 -4.30 -12.15
CA ASP A 64 17.31 -5.30 -12.72
C ASP A 64 17.93 -6.23 -11.66
N VAL A 65 17.14 -6.60 -10.65
CA VAL A 65 17.59 -7.54 -9.63
C VAL A 65 17.51 -8.94 -10.19
N GLU A 66 18.63 -9.67 -10.17
CA GLU A 66 18.65 -11.03 -10.64
C GLU A 66 17.94 -11.95 -9.66
N LEU A 67 16.95 -12.68 -10.17
CA LEU A 67 16.19 -13.64 -9.39
C LEU A 67 16.50 -15.03 -9.94
N LEU A 68 17.16 -15.83 -9.13
CA LEU A 68 17.59 -17.17 -9.51
C LEU A 68 16.39 -18.12 -9.65
N PRO A 69 16.55 -19.22 -10.39
CA PRO A 69 15.45 -20.19 -10.53
C PRO A 69 14.94 -20.68 -9.19
N SER A 70 13.62 -20.78 -9.07
CA SER A 70 12.94 -21.30 -7.87
C SER A 70 13.21 -20.47 -6.62
N THR A 71 13.52 -19.19 -6.77
CA THR A 71 13.74 -18.28 -5.65
C THR A 71 12.71 -17.16 -5.64
N VAL A 72 12.68 -16.45 -4.54
CA VAL A 72 11.70 -15.39 -4.27
C VAL A 72 12.43 -14.14 -3.81
N ILE A 73 12.00 -12.99 -4.30
CA ILE A 73 12.36 -11.70 -3.72
C ILE A 73 11.12 -11.13 -3.05
N GLU A 74 11.29 -10.58 -1.87
CA GLU A 74 10.19 -10.01 -1.11
C GLU A 74 10.56 -8.63 -0.59
N ARG A 75 9.62 -7.69 -0.70
CA ARG A 75 9.75 -6.35 -0.14
C ARG A 75 8.56 -6.08 0.75
N THR A 76 8.82 -5.59 1.95
CA THR A 76 7.81 -5.30 2.97
C THR A 76 7.84 -3.81 3.30
N GLY A 77 6.81 -3.35 4.00
CA GLY A 77 6.77 -1.98 4.49
C GLY A 77 6.52 -0.94 3.41
N ILE A 78 5.89 -1.32 2.30
CA ILE A 78 5.58 -0.39 1.23
C ILE A 78 4.23 0.25 1.55
N ALA A 79 4.21 1.59 1.56
CA ALA A 79 2.96 2.33 1.78
C ALA A 79 2.64 3.14 0.53
N ILE A 80 1.42 2.99 0.04
CA ILE A 80 0.94 3.77 -1.11
C ILE A 80 -0.38 4.44 -0.76
N LYS A 81 -0.67 5.52 -1.45
CA LYS A 81 -1.90 6.28 -1.29
C LYS A 81 -2.61 6.38 -2.64
N GLN A 82 -3.78 7.03 -2.64
CA GLN A 82 -4.54 7.26 -3.88
C GLN A 82 -3.64 7.87 -4.95
N GLY A 83 -3.76 7.35 -6.16
CA GLY A 83 -2.97 7.80 -7.30
C GLY A 83 -1.64 7.10 -7.45
N GLN A 84 -1.31 6.19 -6.56
CA GLN A 84 -0.07 5.42 -6.63
C GLN A 84 -0.34 3.94 -6.86
N TYR A 85 0.61 3.28 -7.50
CA TYR A 85 0.50 1.86 -7.87
C TYR A 85 1.80 1.15 -7.49
N ILE A 86 1.69 -0.13 -7.14
CA ILE A 86 2.86 -1.01 -7.11
C ILE A 86 2.92 -1.69 -8.46
N THR A 87 3.97 -1.38 -9.21
CA THR A 87 4.15 -1.85 -10.57
C THR A 87 5.44 -2.68 -10.63
N VAL A 88 5.36 -3.81 -11.29
CA VAL A 88 6.49 -4.73 -11.39
C VAL A 88 6.78 -5.06 -12.85
N ILE A 89 8.02 -5.49 -13.12
CA ILE A 89 8.45 -5.90 -14.45
C ILE A 89 9.45 -7.04 -14.30
N ALA A 90 9.42 -7.98 -15.24
CA ALA A 90 10.39 -9.06 -15.33
C ALA A 90 10.80 -9.20 -16.78
N ASP A 91 12.07 -9.58 -17.02
CA ASP A 91 12.57 -9.76 -18.39
C ASP A 91 12.29 -11.16 -18.94
N GLY A 92 11.65 -12.01 -18.15
CA GLY A 92 11.25 -13.35 -18.57
C GLY A 92 9.85 -13.68 -18.10
N ALA A 93 9.22 -14.65 -18.75
CA ALA A 93 7.92 -15.17 -18.33
C ALA A 93 8.07 -16.09 -17.11
N ARG A 94 6.96 -16.61 -16.60
CA ARG A 94 6.91 -17.55 -15.47
C ARG A 94 7.42 -16.91 -14.17
N VAL A 95 7.11 -15.63 -13.97
CA VAL A 95 7.35 -14.94 -12.72
C VAL A 95 6.00 -14.61 -12.12
N SER A 96 5.73 -15.09 -10.91
CA SER A 96 4.51 -14.80 -10.20
C SER A 96 4.74 -13.63 -9.28
N ALA A 97 3.83 -12.65 -9.29
CA ALA A 97 3.86 -11.50 -8.40
C ALA A 97 2.63 -11.54 -7.51
N THR A 98 2.83 -11.34 -6.21
CA THR A 98 1.72 -11.29 -5.25
C THR A 98 1.93 -10.13 -4.31
N CYS A 99 0.87 -9.37 -4.06
CA CYS A 99 0.88 -8.24 -3.14
C CYS A 99 -0.22 -8.42 -2.11
N TRP A 100 0.13 -8.23 -0.83
CA TRP A 100 -0.83 -8.36 0.28
C TRP A 100 -0.54 -7.29 1.32
N GLY A 101 -1.49 -7.07 2.22
CA GLY A 101 -1.30 -6.11 3.29
C GLY A 101 -2.61 -5.66 3.91
N VAL A 102 -2.64 -4.40 4.33
CA VAL A 102 -3.79 -3.79 4.99
C VAL A 102 -4.04 -2.40 4.44
N GLU A 103 -5.31 -2.01 4.40
CA GLU A 103 -5.73 -0.64 4.16
C GLU A 103 -6.14 -0.02 5.47
N ALA A 104 -5.75 1.23 5.70
CA ALA A 104 -6.14 1.98 6.88
C ALA A 104 -6.67 3.35 6.45
N GLY A 105 -7.59 3.89 7.22
CA GLY A 105 -8.09 5.23 6.97
C GLY A 105 -6.98 6.26 7.15
N ASP A 106 -7.11 7.39 6.45
CA ASP A 106 -6.19 8.50 6.60
C ASP A 106 -6.21 8.97 8.05
N PRO A 107 -5.06 9.07 8.74
CA PRO A 107 -5.02 9.53 10.13
C PRO A 107 -5.68 10.89 10.33
N VAL A 108 -5.66 11.75 9.32
CA VAL A 108 -6.28 13.07 9.41
C VAL A 108 -7.78 12.96 9.60
N SER A 109 -8.42 11.96 9.04
CA SER A 109 -9.87 11.79 9.18
C SER A 109 -10.29 11.44 10.61
N VAL A 110 -9.37 10.94 11.41
CA VAL A 110 -9.64 10.60 12.81
C VAL A 110 -9.89 11.84 13.64
N THR A 111 -9.34 12.97 13.25
CA THR A 111 -9.50 14.22 13.97
C THR A 111 -10.94 14.72 13.95
N ALA A 112 -11.77 14.15 13.12
CA ALA A 112 -13.19 14.49 13.12
C ALA A 112 -13.91 14.02 14.37
N ILE A 113 -13.29 13.26 15.22
CA ILE A 113 -13.86 12.86 16.49
C ILE A 113 -13.94 14.08 17.37
N PRO A 114 -15.08 14.54 17.66
CA PRO A 114 -15.25 15.70 18.48
C PRO A 114 -15.27 15.36 19.93
N SER A 115 -15.20 15.64 20.09
CA SER A 115 -15.40 15.40 20.96
C SER A 115 -16.32 15.39 21.82
N ALA A 116 -16.55 15.38 21.34
CA ALA A 116 -17.14 15.47 21.81
C ALA A 116 -17.67 15.39 22.32
N SER A 117 -17.82 15.31 22.52
CA SER A 117 -18.35 15.32 22.87
C SER A 117 -18.35 15.09 23.38
N GLY A 118 -18.36 15.12 23.74
CA GLY A 118 -18.55 15.17 24.29
C GLY A 118 -18.02 14.94 24.65
N PHE A 119 -17.81 14.80 24.98
CA PHE A 119 -17.63 15.04 25.31
C PHE A 119 -17.51 15.54 25.25
N THR A 120 -17.48 15.58 25.93
CA THR A 120 -17.87 16.44 25.80
C THR A 120 -17.59 16.71 25.93
N GLU A 121 -17.43 16.99 26.22
CA GLU A 121 -17.67 17.72 26.41
C GLU A 121 -17.36 17.76 26.49
N ALA A 122 -17.13 17.89 27.08
CA ALA A 122 -17.32 18.49 27.29
C ALA A 122 -16.99 18.55 27.30
N VAL A 123 -16.92 18.73 27.85
CA VAL A 123 -17.20 19.38 28.00
C VAL A 123 -17.20 19.45 27.91
N ALA A 124 -17.10 19.89 28.53
CA ALA A 124 -17.71 20.53 28.68
C ALA A 124 -17.85 20.28 28.58
N GLY A 125 -17.61 20.52 29.06
CA GLY A 125 -18.46 20.92 29.39
C GLY A 125 -18.27 20.40 29.23
N ASN A 126 -18.20 20.60 29.59
CA ASN A 126 -18.61 20.75 29.85
C ASN A 126 -18.35 20.22 29.79
N LEU A 127 -18.17 20.53 30.05
CA LEU A 127 -18.58 20.64 30.39
C LEU A 127 -18.80 20.62 30.30
N THR A 128 -19.05 20.95 30.95
CA THR A 128 -19.86 21.45 31.03
C THR A 128 -19.97 21.05 30.92
N GLY A 129 -19.64 21.31 31.31
CA GLY A 129 -20.33 21.57 31.60
C GLY A 129 -19.94 21.09 31.55
N LEU A 130 -19.66 21.21 31.71
CA LEU A 130 -19.77 21.39 31.94
C LEU A 130 -19.71 21.36 31.72
N GLY A 131 -19.72 21.44 32.37
CA GLY A 131 -20.34 22.08 32.53
C GLY A 131 -20.22 22.02 32.31
N ALA A 132 -20.28 22.30 33.05
CA ALA A 132 -20.69 22.75 32.93
C ALA A 132 -20.36 22.25 32.67
N GLY A 133 -19.86 22.34 33.09
CA GLY A 133 -20.11 22.46 33.13
C GLY A 133 -19.42 21.81 32.69
N ILE A 134 -19.13 21.95 32.83
CA ILE A 134 -19.08 21.96 32.75
C ILE A 134 -18.63 21.63 32.31
N THR A 135 -18.54 21.93 32.98
CA THR A 135 -18.84 22.24 32.82
C THR A 135 -18.51 21.86 32.46
N THR A 136 -18.32 22.14 32.91
CA THR A 136 -18.66 22.29 32.80
C THR A 136 -18.42 21.80 32.63
N VAL A 137 -18.37 21.99 33.37
CA VAL A 137 -18.87 22.17 33.38
C VAL A 137 -18.84 21.74 33.03
#